data_6213dc1fc66b27b8f279072986421c19
#
_entry.id   6213dc1fc66b27b8f279072986421c19
#
_cell.length_a   1.000
_cell.length_b   1.000
_cell.length_c   1.000
_cell.angle_alpha   90.00
_cell.angle_beta   90.00
_cell.angle_gamma   90.00
#
_symmetry.space_group_name_H-M   'P 1'
#
loop_
_entity.id
_entity.type
_entity.pdbx_description
1 polymer ?
#
loop_
_entity_poly.entity_id
_entity_poly.type
_entity_poly.pdbx_seq_one_letter_code
_entity_poly.pdbx_strand_id
1 'polypeptide(L)'
;MRKMMLLLGLALSLSCFSQNRQGYQNPVIPGFHPDPSICRAGDDFYLVNSSFQYFPGVPLFHSKDLINWEQIGHCLTRPSQLPLHDAGPWGGIYAPTIRYNSGTFYMITTNVSDKGNFLVHTTDPRGEWSE
;
A
#
# COMPACT_ATOMS: atom_id res chain seq x y z
N MET A 1 51.49 -15.28 31.51
CA MET A 1 50.07 -15.00 31.85
C MET A 1 49.60 -13.59 31.41
N ARG A 2 50.42 -12.54 31.59
CA ARG A 2 50.02 -11.15 31.26
C ARG A 2 49.74 -10.88 29.74
N LYS A 3 50.44 -11.57 28.82
CA LYS A 3 50.25 -11.43 27.35
C LYS A 3 49.04 -12.19 26.82
N MET A 4 48.59 -13.25 27.51
CA MET A 4 47.40 -14.03 27.13
C MET A 4 46.09 -13.33 27.52
N MET A 5 46.11 -12.54 28.60
CA MET A 5 44.94 -11.71 28.99
C MET A 5 44.70 -10.54 28.02
N LEU A 6 45.75 -9.96 27.42
CA LEU A 6 45.61 -8.88 26.44
C LEU A 6 44.99 -9.33 25.11
N LEU A 7 45.26 -10.57 24.68
CA LEU A 7 44.66 -11.15 23.47
C LEU A 7 43.19 -11.51 23.67
N LEU A 8 42.77 -11.94 24.88
CA LEU A 8 41.39 -12.23 25.20
C LEU A 8 40.53 -10.94 25.26
N GLY A 9 41.08 -9.83 25.77
CA GLY A 9 40.43 -8.54 25.79
C GLY A 9 40.20 -7.93 24.40
N LEU A 10 41.09 -8.16 23.45
CA LEU A 10 40.96 -7.67 22.09
C LEU A 10 39.93 -8.48 21.26
N ALA A 11 39.78 -9.78 21.56
CA ALA A 11 38.76 -10.62 20.91
C ALA A 11 37.32 -10.26 21.35
N LEU A 12 37.13 -9.83 22.60
CA LEU A 12 35.78 -9.41 23.08
C LEU A 12 35.34 -8.04 22.54
N SER A 13 36.29 -7.15 22.17
CA SER A 13 35.94 -5.82 21.66
C SER A 13 35.50 -5.82 20.18
N LEU A 14 35.73 -6.88 19.43
CA LEU A 14 35.34 -7.03 18.02
C LEU A 14 33.90 -7.57 17.83
N SER A 15 33.26 -8.06 18.89
CA SER A 15 31.90 -8.63 18.81
C SER A 15 30.76 -7.62 18.87
N CYS A 16 31.06 -6.33 19.08
CA CYS A 16 30.02 -5.31 19.34
C CYS A 16 29.56 -4.50 18.11
N PHE A 17 30.00 -4.79 16.90
CA PHE A 17 29.67 -3.98 15.72
C PHE A 17 28.94 -4.72 14.59
N SER A 18 28.25 -5.80 14.90
CA SER A 18 27.23 -6.31 13.97
C SER A 18 25.87 -5.75 14.33
N GLN A 19 25.65 -4.47 14.13
CA GLN A 19 24.30 -3.97 13.93
C GLN A 19 23.84 -4.51 12.59
N ASN A 20 23.02 -5.53 12.63
CA ASN A 20 22.26 -6.01 11.50
C ASN A 20 21.31 -4.85 11.08
N ARG A 21 21.81 -3.93 10.26
CA ARG A 21 20.94 -2.97 9.58
C ARG A 21 20.12 -3.80 8.60
N GLN A 22 18.95 -4.24 9.05
CA GLN A 22 17.92 -4.73 8.15
C GLN A 22 17.53 -3.53 7.29
N GLY A 23 18.24 -3.36 6.19
CA GLY A 23 17.87 -2.42 5.14
C GLY A 23 16.69 -3.00 4.36
N TYR A 24 15.87 -2.14 3.78
CA TYR A 24 14.89 -2.52 2.78
C TYR A 24 15.33 -2.01 1.40
N GLN A 25 14.82 -2.65 0.37
CA GLN A 25 15.12 -2.28 -1.02
C GLN A 25 13.97 -1.46 -1.61
N ASN A 26 14.28 -0.34 -2.26
CA ASN A 26 13.32 0.41 -3.05
C ASN A 26 13.31 -0.07 -4.51
N PRO A 27 12.15 -0.03 -5.18
CA PRO A 27 10.83 0.31 -4.64
C PRO A 27 10.26 -0.82 -3.77
N VAL A 28 9.56 -0.48 -2.68
CA VAL A 28 8.91 -1.48 -1.79
C VAL A 28 7.72 -2.17 -2.46
N ILE A 29 7.09 -1.54 -3.45
CA ILE A 29 6.11 -2.14 -4.35
C ILE A 29 6.65 -1.94 -5.77
N PRO A 30 7.23 -2.97 -6.41
CA PRO A 30 7.75 -2.84 -7.76
C PRO A 30 6.62 -2.77 -8.79
N GLY A 31 6.81 -1.95 -9.83
CA GLY A 31 5.85 -1.79 -10.92
C GLY A 31 5.33 -0.36 -11.07
N PHE A 32 4.20 -0.22 -11.74
CA PHE A 32 3.55 1.07 -12.01
C PHE A 32 2.41 1.29 -11.01
N HIS A 33 2.67 2.07 -9.97
CA HIS A 33 1.75 2.35 -8.86
C HIS A 33 1.67 3.86 -8.60
N PRO A 34 1.06 4.64 -9.52
CA PRO A 34 1.00 6.08 -9.40
C PRO A 34 -0.03 6.55 -8.38
N ASP A 35 0.16 7.79 -7.89
CA ASP A 35 -0.75 8.49 -6.99
C ASP A 35 -1.10 7.69 -5.72
N PRO A 36 -0.12 7.17 -4.97
CA PRO A 36 -0.41 6.32 -3.82
C PRO A 36 -1.05 7.12 -2.69
N SER A 37 -2.07 6.55 -2.07
CA SER A 37 -2.66 7.03 -0.82
C SER A 37 -2.67 5.92 0.22
N ILE A 38 -2.32 6.28 1.46
CA ILE A 38 -2.17 5.35 2.57
C ILE A 38 -3.09 5.73 3.73
N CYS A 39 -3.65 4.74 4.44
CA CYS A 39 -4.23 4.92 5.76
C CYS A 39 -3.76 3.83 6.72
N ARG A 40 -3.90 4.09 8.02
CA ARG A 40 -3.65 3.13 9.09
C ARG A 40 -4.96 2.75 9.78
N ALA A 41 -5.14 1.45 10.05
CA ALA A 41 -6.24 0.91 10.84
C ALA A 41 -5.67 -0.07 11.89
N GLY A 42 -5.60 0.37 13.15
CA GLY A 42 -4.89 -0.39 14.19
C GLY A 42 -3.40 -0.51 13.89
N ASP A 43 -2.91 -1.73 13.73
CA ASP A 43 -1.52 -2.05 13.39
C ASP A 43 -1.32 -2.38 11.91
N ASP A 44 -2.35 -2.14 11.11
CA ASP A 44 -2.38 -2.43 9.68
C ASP A 44 -2.30 -1.16 8.85
N PHE A 45 -1.62 -1.24 7.71
CA PHE A 45 -1.52 -0.19 6.71
C PHE A 45 -2.17 -0.63 5.41
N TYR A 46 -2.92 0.25 4.81
CA TYR A 46 -3.61 0.03 3.54
C TYR A 46 -3.23 1.11 2.54
N LEU A 47 -2.95 0.71 1.31
CA LEU A 47 -2.51 1.60 0.24
C LEU A 47 -3.34 1.35 -1.01
N VAL A 48 -3.71 2.42 -1.70
CA VAL A 48 -4.42 2.41 -2.98
C VAL A 48 -3.66 3.24 -4.01
N ASN A 49 -3.90 2.94 -5.30
CA ASN A 49 -3.28 3.62 -6.44
C ASN A 49 -4.30 3.94 -7.53
N SER A 50 -3.96 4.88 -8.42
CA SER A 50 -4.66 5.09 -9.68
C SER A 50 -4.67 3.83 -10.54
N SER A 51 -5.77 3.57 -11.22
CA SER A 51 -5.93 2.42 -12.12
C SER A 51 -6.30 2.81 -13.56
N PHE A 52 -6.53 4.09 -13.82
CA PHE A 52 -6.88 4.60 -15.16
C PHE A 52 -8.02 3.79 -15.79
N GLN A 53 -7.85 3.34 -17.05
CA GLN A 53 -8.82 2.54 -17.81
C GLN A 53 -8.82 1.03 -17.45
N TYR A 54 -8.02 0.60 -16.48
CA TYR A 54 -7.91 -0.81 -16.14
C TYR A 54 -8.99 -1.26 -15.15
N PHE A 55 -9.51 -2.48 -15.38
CA PHE A 55 -10.48 -3.14 -14.52
C PHE A 55 -9.92 -4.50 -14.01
N PRO A 56 -10.10 -4.86 -12.73
CA PRO A 56 -10.73 -4.12 -11.64
C PRO A 56 -9.97 -2.85 -11.27
N GLY A 57 -10.70 -1.83 -10.76
CA GLY A 57 -10.13 -0.52 -10.46
C GLY A 57 -9.69 -0.36 -9.01
N VAL A 58 -8.73 0.54 -8.81
CA VAL A 58 -8.16 0.90 -7.51
C VAL A 58 -7.57 -0.31 -6.79
N PRO A 59 -6.38 -0.79 -7.18
CA PRO A 59 -5.71 -1.87 -6.47
C PRO A 59 -5.48 -1.48 -5.01
N LEU A 60 -5.71 -2.46 -4.13
CA LEU A 60 -5.61 -2.32 -2.68
C LEU A 60 -4.52 -3.22 -2.15
N PHE A 61 -3.59 -2.62 -1.42
CA PHE A 61 -2.46 -3.29 -0.78
C PHE A 61 -2.56 -3.20 0.73
N HIS A 62 -1.99 -4.19 1.40
CA HIS A 62 -1.91 -4.30 2.85
C HIS A 62 -0.46 -4.51 3.29
N SER A 63 -0.09 -3.93 4.43
CA SER A 63 1.20 -4.13 5.08
C SER A 63 1.08 -4.01 6.60
N LYS A 64 1.99 -4.67 7.34
CA LYS A 64 2.19 -4.51 8.78
C LYS A 64 3.35 -3.58 9.13
N ASP A 65 4.23 -3.28 8.17
CA ASP A 65 5.52 -2.64 8.44
C ASP A 65 5.91 -1.53 7.42
N LEU A 66 5.03 -1.24 6.44
CA LEU A 66 5.26 -0.29 5.33
C LEU A 66 6.37 -0.70 4.36
N ILE A 67 6.94 -1.89 4.52
CA ILE A 67 8.03 -2.42 3.69
C ILE A 67 7.53 -3.62 2.89
N ASN A 68 6.88 -4.56 3.56
CA ASN A 68 6.34 -5.76 2.95
C ASN A 68 4.87 -5.56 2.62
N TRP A 69 4.55 -5.44 1.33
CA TRP A 69 3.21 -5.16 0.82
C TRP A 69 2.64 -6.37 0.09
N GLU A 70 1.40 -6.71 0.38
CA GLU A 70 0.60 -7.71 -0.32
C GLU A 70 -0.56 -7.01 -1.03
N GLN A 71 -0.77 -7.26 -2.32
CA GLN A 71 -2.00 -6.86 -2.98
C GLN A 71 -3.13 -7.77 -2.54
N ILE A 72 -4.12 -7.23 -1.84
CA ILE A 72 -5.23 -7.98 -1.24
C ILE A 72 -6.52 -7.92 -2.05
N GLY A 73 -6.56 -7.14 -3.12
CA GLY A 73 -7.72 -7.00 -3.99
C GLY A 73 -7.80 -5.63 -4.68
N HIS A 74 -9.02 -5.18 -4.91
CA HIS A 74 -9.35 -3.90 -5.51
C HIS A 74 -10.60 -3.31 -4.84
N CYS A 75 -10.68 -1.98 -4.78
CA CYS A 75 -11.85 -1.31 -4.23
C CYS A 75 -13.05 -1.31 -5.19
N LEU A 76 -12.80 -1.33 -6.50
CA LEU A 76 -13.83 -1.24 -7.54
C LEU A 76 -13.81 -2.51 -8.38
N THR A 77 -14.73 -3.44 -8.08
CA THR A 77 -14.78 -4.78 -8.68
C THR A 77 -16.03 -5.03 -9.52
N ARG A 78 -16.97 -4.09 -9.56
CA ARG A 78 -18.21 -4.21 -10.31
C ARG A 78 -18.31 -3.15 -11.42
N PRO A 79 -18.84 -3.50 -12.60
CA PRO A 79 -19.05 -2.53 -13.69
C PRO A 79 -19.95 -1.35 -13.31
N SER A 80 -20.89 -1.54 -12.37
CA SER A 80 -21.75 -0.47 -11.84
C SER A 80 -20.97 0.61 -11.09
N GLN A 81 -19.92 0.20 -10.35
CA GLN A 81 -19.03 1.12 -9.64
C GLN A 81 -18.10 1.86 -10.61
N LEU A 82 -17.67 1.18 -11.68
CA LEU A 82 -16.60 1.63 -12.56
C LEU A 82 -16.98 1.45 -14.04
N PRO A 83 -17.86 2.30 -14.61
CA PRO A 83 -18.10 2.33 -16.04
C PRO A 83 -16.85 2.88 -16.76
N LEU A 84 -16.26 2.06 -17.62
CA LEU A 84 -15.02 2.38 -18.37
C LEU A 84 -15.20 2.31 -19.90
N HIS A 85 -16.45 2.13 -20.39
CA HIS A 85 -16.71 1.93 -21.81
C HIS A 85 -16.23 3.08 -22.71
N ASP A 86 -16.18 4.31 -22.19
CA ASP A 86 -15.70 5.50 -22.90
C ASP A 86 -14.29 5.93 -22.43
N ALA A 87 -13.64 5.15 -21.57
CA ALA A 87 -12.30 5.45 -21.08
C ALA A 87 -11.26 5.10 -22.15
N GLY A 88 -10.82 6.10 -22.90
CA GLY A 88 -9.65 5.99 -23.76
C GLY A 88 -8.33 5.85 -22.99
N PRO A 89 -7.19 5.79 -23.69
CA PRO A 89 -5.88 5.79 -23.04
C PRO A 89 -5.74 6.95 -22.06
N TRP A 90 -5.33 6.64 -20.83
CA TRP A 90 -5.23 7.58 -19.71
C TRP A 90 -6.57 8.14 -19.20
N GLY A 91 -7.71 7.59 -19.60
CA GLY A 91 -9.01 7.87 -18.98
C GLY A 91 -9.25 7.03 -17.71
N GLY A 92 -10.45 7.13 -17.13
CA GLY A 92 -10.88 6.33 -15.99
C GLY A 92 -10.45 6.89 -14.63
N ILE A 93 -9.81 6.06 -13.78
CA ILE A 93 -9.63 6.35 -12.34
C ILE A 93 -8.31 7.04 -12.05
N TYR A 94 -8.41 8.19 -11.37
CA TYR A 94 -7.30 9.05 -10.97
C TYR A 94 -7.24 9.24 -9.46
N ALA A 95 -6.01 9.24 -8.92
CA ALA A 95 -5.59 9.68 -7.59
C ALA A 95 -6.58 9.32 -6.46
N PRO A 96 -6.82 8.03 -6.17
CA PRO A 96 -7.68 7.63 -5.09
C PRO A 96 -7.11 8.05 -3.74
N THR A 97 -8.00 8.40 -2.81
CA THR A 97 -7.63 8.69 -1.42
C THR A 97 -8.35 7.73 -0.50
N ILE A 98 -7.60 6.97 0.30
CA ILE A 98 -8.15 6.06 1.32
C ILE A 98 -8.03 6.66 2.72
N ARG A 99 -9.09 6.49 3.53
CA ARG A 99 -9.12 6.86 4.95
C ARG A 99 -9.84 5.79 5.76
N TYR A 100 -9.46 5.68 7.04
CA TYR A 100 -10.12 4.81 8.00
C TYR A 100 -10.66 5.65 9.16
N ASN A 101 -11.91 5.42 9.53
CA ASN A 101 -12.53 6.05 10.68
C ASN A 101 -13.55 5.12 11.32
N SER A 102 -13.42 4.89 12.64
CA SER A 102 -14.40 4.17 13.46
C SER A 102 -14.90 2.86 12.86
N GLY A 103 -14.00 2.02 12.38
CA GLY A 103 -14.34 0.69 11.81
C GLY A 103 -14.66 0.69 10.32
N THR A 104 -14.69 1.85 9.67
CA THR A 104 -15.06 1.96 8.25
C THR A 104 -13.91 2.53 7.43
N PHE A 105 -13.62 1.90 6.31
CA PHE A 105 -12.75 2.41 5.26
C PHE A 105 -13.57 3.22 4.27
N TYR A 106 -13.05 4.35 3.88
CA TYR A 106 -13.61 5.25 2.87
C TYR A 106 -12.58 5.43 1.77
N MET A 107 -12.98 5.29 0.52
CA MET A 107 -12.13 5.56 -0.64
C MET A 107 -12.87 6.53 -1.56
N ILE A 108 -12.27 7.70 -1.79
CA ILE A 108 -12.73 8.69 -2.74
C ILE A 108 -11.78 8.74 -3.92
N THR A 109 -12.32 8.83 -5.12
CA THR A 109 -11.55 8.95 -6.36
C THR A 109 -12.33 9.70 -7.42
N THR A 110 -11.71 9.92 -8.59
CA THR A 110 -12.33 10.54 -9.75
C THR A 110 -12.30 9.57 -10.92
N ASN A 111 -13.45 9.31 -11.55
CA ASN A 111 -13.51 8.78 -12.90
C ASN A 111 -13.58 9.95 -13.88
N VAL A 112 -12.45 10.29 -14.52
CA VAL A 112 -12.37 11.43 -15.44
C VAL A 112 -13.11 11.20 -16.75
N SER A 113 -13.51 9.96 -17.04
CA SER A 113 -14.24 9.59 -18.26
C SER A 113 -15.76 9.51 -18.08
N ASP A 114 -16.26 9.65 -16.83
CA ASP A 114 -17.71 9.47 -16.54
C ASP A 114 -18.16 10.29 -15.33
N LYS A 115 -18.28 9.65 -14.15
CA LYS A 115 -18.96 10.17 -12.95
C LYS A 115 -18.31 11.41 -12.30
N GLY A 116 -17.04 11.69 -12.59
CA GLY A 116 -16.27 12.62 -11.79
C GLY A 116 -15.92 12.05 -10.42
N ASN A 117 -16.02 12.84 -9.36
CA ASN A 117 -15.68 12.40 -8.00
C ASN A 117 -16.79 11.53 -7.41
N PHE A 118 -16.39 10.40 -6.81
CA PHE A 118 -17.31 9.54 -6.07
C PHE A 118 -16.60 8.87 -4.89
N LEU A 119 -17.39 8.32 -3.97
CA LEU A 119 -16.92 7.68 -2.74
C LEU A 119 -17.54 6.29 -2.62
N VAL A 120 -16.70 5.32 -2.26
CA VAL A 120 -17.14 3.99 -1.82
C VAL A 120 -16.60 3.70 -0.42
N HIS A 121 -17.25 2.83 0.33
CA HIS A 121 -16.86 2.47 1.69
C HIS A 121 -17.08 0.99 1.98
N THR A 122 -16.38 0.47 3.00
CA THR A 122 -16.55 -0.89 3.52
C THR A 122 -16.10 -0.99 4.97
N THR A 123 -16.58 -1.97 5.70
CA THR A 123 -16.04 -2.36 7.01
C THR A 123 -15.01 -3.49 6.91
N ASP A 124 -14.95 -4.18 5.77
CA ASP A 124 -13.97 -5.23 5.47
C ASP A 124 -13.24 -4.89 4.15
N PRO A 125 -11.97 -4.46 4.21
CA PRO A 125 -11.24 -4.07 3.00
C PRO A 125 -10.98 -5.23 2.04
N ARG A 126 -11.05 -6.48 2.50
CA ARG A 126 -10.95 -7.68 1.65
C ARG A 126 -12.29 -8.10 1.04
N GLY A 127 -13.37 -7.55 1.53
CA GLY A 127 -14.73 -7.80 1.08
C GLY A 127 -15.21 -6.85 -0.01
N GLU A 128 -16.52 -6.77 -0.17
CA GLU A 128 -17.14 -5.85 -1.12
C GLU A 128 -17.13 -4.41 -0.60
N TRP A 129 -16.91 -3.49 -1.50
CA TRP A 129 -17.08 -2.05 -1.29
C TRP A 129 -18.48 -1.61 -1.74
N SER A 130 -19.01 -0.55 -1.17
CA SER A 130 -20.33 0.00 -1.52
C SER A 130 -20.44 0.41 -3.00
N GLU A 131 -21.66 0.68 -3.46
CA GLU A 131 -21.89 1.27 -4.78
C GLU A 131 -21.46 2.74 -4.81
#